data_722b4f304eddee63641e6d944a37fd7d
#
_entry.id   722b4f304eddee63641e6d944a37fd7d
#
_cell.length_a   1.000
_cell.length_b   1.000
_cell.length_c   1.000
_cell.angle_alpha   90.00
_cell.angle_beta   90.00
_cell.angle_gamma   90.00
#
_symmetry.space_group_name_H-M   'P 1'
#
loop_
_entity.id
_entity.type
_entity.pdbx_description
1 polymer ?
#
loop_
_entity_poly.entity_id
_entity_poly.type
_entity_poly.pdbx_seq_one_letter_code
_entity_poly.pdbx_strand_id
1 'polypeptide(L)'
;MVISLITPIQTMAESVTQTGTIIEPLEQNIEQIIDEIISEPRPINSDAIQNVKEYISEYFGNLGYDNIEYQKFEYNDENNENAIRHSSQADVFLASTAENAIVDGIGENIIVTKNSSIDTTKNLIISAHYDSAEDSVGANDNGSGVAAVLELARILKDTEMPYNIKFILFSGEEKYMLGSRWYVGKLTEDERKQIIGVINIDTIAEKSDLGYMAMIEGN
;
A
#
# COMPACT_ATOMS: atom_id res chain seq x y z
N MET A 1 23.92 -20.38 13.60
CA MET A 1 22.89 -21.28 14.13
C MET A 1 21.57 -20.78 13.52
N VAL A 2 21.19 -21.38 12.40
CA VAL A 2 19.97 -20.97 11.67
C VAL A 2 18.82 -21.71 12.34
N ILE A 3 17.93 -20.97 13.01
CA ILE A 3 16.71 -21.55 13.60
C ILE A 3 15.68 -21.61 12.46
N SER A 4 15.35 -22.83 12.06
CA SER A 4 14.28 -23.11 11.09
C SER A 4 12.93 -22.77 11.72
N LEU A 5 12.30 -21.67 11.27
CA LEU A 5 10.94 -21.25 11.63
C LEU A 5 9.89 -21.77 10.62
N ILE A 6 10.06 -22.98 10.10
CA ILE A 6 9.14 -23.55 9.10
C ILE A 6 7.89 -24.20 9.73
N THR A 7 7.90 -24.48 11.03
CA THR A 7 6.82 -25.24 11.68
C THR A 7 5.50 -24.53 11.98
N PRO A 8 5.41 -23.19 12.18
CA PRO A 8 4.11 -22.56 12.41
C PRO A 8 3.26 -22.32 11.16
N ILE A 9 3.87 -22.16 9.99
CA ILE A 9 3.14 -21.86 8.75
C ILE A 9 2.47 -23.13 8.21
N GLN A 10 3.13 -24.26 8.29
CA GLN A 10 2.60 -25.54 7.84
C GLN A 10 1.42 -26.05 8.68
N THR A 11 1.40 -25.79 9.99
CA THR A 11 0.27 -26.13 10.88
C THR A 11 -0.93 -25.20 10.72
N MET A 12 -0.75 -23.97 10.25
CA MET A 12 -1.88 -23.09 9.89
C MET A 12 -2.52 -23.47 8.55
N ALA A 13 -1.75 -23.97 7.60
CA ALA A 13 -2.27 -24.41 6.29
C ALA A 13 -3.14 -25.69 6.42
N GLU A 14 -2.89 -26.54 7.38
CA GLU A 14 -3.67 -27.77 7.60
C GLU A 14 -5.02 -27.55 8.32
N SER A 15 -5.24 -26.39 8.93
CA SER A 15 -6.51 -26.05 9.60
C SER A 15 -7.49 -25.27 8.72
N VAL A 16 -7.12 -24.85 7.53
CA VAL A 16 -7.98 -24.19 6.54
C VAL A 16 -8.41 -25.21 5.49
N THR A 17 -9.10 -26.27 5.90
CA THR A 17 -9.91 -27.09 4.99
C THR A 17 -11.28 -26.47 4.80
N GLN A 18 -11.34 -25.24 4.33
CA GLN A 18 -12.52 -24.74 3.64
C GLN A 18 -12.27 -24.94 2.15
N THR A 19 -13.16 -25.67 1.50
CA THR A 19 -13.21 -25.93 0.06
C THR A 19 -13.49 -24.62 -0.70
N GLY A 20 -12.64 -23.61 -0.52
CA GLY A 20 -12.63 -22.44 -1.36
C GLY A 20 -11.86 -22.77 -2.63
N THR A 21 -12.43 -22.48 -3.78
CA THR A 21 -11.71 -22.50 -5.04
C THR A 21 -10.52 -21.54 -4.88
N ILE A 22 -9.30 -22.05 -5.01
CA ILE A 22 -8.11 -21.18 -5.09
C ILE A 22 -8.25 -20.41 -6.39
N ILE A 23 -8.38 -19.08 -6.30
CA ILE A 23 -8.38 -18.20 -7.46
C ILE A 23 -6.93 -17.88 -7.75
N GLU A 24 -6.41 -18.41 -8.86
CA GLU A 24 -5.04 -18.15 -9.27
C GLU A 24 -4.87 -16.72 -9.79
N PRO A 25 -3.70 -16.11 -9.58
CA PRO A 25 -3.35 -14.84 -10.20
C PRO A 25 -3.37 -14.97 -11.73
N LEU A 26 -3.85 -13.92 -12.40
CA LEU A 26 -3.88 -13.86 -13.86
C LEU A 26 -2.67 -13.05 -14.35
N GLU A 27 -1.70 -13.71 -14.96
CA GLU A 27 -0.51 -13.08 -15.54
C GLU A 27 -0.88 -11.94 -16.49
N GLN A 28 -1.81 -12.17 -17.39
CA GLN A 28 -2.29 -11.15 -18.35
C GLN A 28 -2.90 -9.93 -17.65
N ASN A 29 -3.57 -10.10 -16.51
CA ASN A 29 -4.14 -9.00 -15.75
C ASN A 29 -3.03 -8.18 -15.10
N ILE A 30 -2.02 -8.84 -14.55
CA ILE A 30 -0.85 -8.18 -13.95
C ILE A 30 -0.09 -7.40 -15.01
N GLU A 31 0.17 -8.00 -16.17
CA GLU A 31 0.84 -7.33 -17.30
C GLU A 31 0.06 -6.10 -17.76
N GLN A 32 -1.26 -6.22 -17.93
CA GLN A 32 -2.11 -5.10 -18.31
C GLN A 32 -2.07 -3.97 -17.28
N ILE A 33 -2.15 -4.27 -15.99
CA ILE A 33 -2.06 -3.25 -14.93
C ILE A 33 -0.72 -2.52 -15.01
N ILE A 34 0.38 -3.26 -15.18
CA ILE A 34 1.70 -2.66 -15.26
C ILE A 34 1.79 -1.75 -16.50
N ASP A 35 1.38 -2.21 -17.66
CA ASP A 35 1.43 -1.43 -18.91
C ASP A 35 0.66 -0.11 -18.80
N GLU A 36 -0.49 -0.09 -18.12
CA GLU A 36 -1.31 1.12 -17.92
C GLU A 36 -0.63 2.15 -17.00
N ILE A 37 0.10 1.70 -15.99
CA ILE A 37 0.67 2.60 -14.97
C ILE A 37 2.10 3.06 -15.24
N ILE A 38 2.83 2.41 -16.16
CA ILE A 38 4.25 2.73 -16.44
C ILE A 38 4.47 3.56 -17.70
N SER A 39 3.42 4.17 -18.25
CA SER A 39 3.51 4.93 -19.51
C SER A 39 4.52 6.08 -19.45
N GLU A 40 4.66 6.70 -18.28
CA GLU A 40 5.59 7.79 -18.00
C GLU A 40 5.96 7.83 -16.51
N PRO A 41 7.07 8.53 -16.13
CA PRO A 41 7.36 8.80 -14.73
C PRO A 41 6.18 9.52 -14.04
N ARG A 42 5.85 9.06 -12.83
CA ARG A 42 4.68 9.55 -12.07
C ARG A 42 5.05 10.04 -10.68
N PRO A 43 5.99 11.00 -10.57
CA PRO A 43 6.33 11.53 -9.26
C PRO A 43 5.12 12.18 -8.60
N ILE A 44 5.17 12.28 -7.27
CA ILE A 44 4.12 12.97 -6.50
C ILE A 44 3.83 14.36 -7.10
N ASN A 45 2.57 14.75 -7.14
CA ASN A 45 2.11 16.05 -7.67
C ASN A 45 2.29 16.25 -9.19
N SER A 46 2.49 15.17 -9.96
CA SER A 46 2.49 15.21 -11.43
C SER A 46 1.10 14.92 -12.02
N ASP A 47 0.90 15.29 -13.29
CA ASP A 47 -0.32 14.89 -14.02
C ASP A 47 -0.36 13.36 -14.20
N ALA A 48 0.77 12.73 -14.42
CA ALA A 48 0.88 11.28 -14.58
C ALA A 48 0.37 10.51 -13.36
N ILE A 49 0.70 10.95 -12.14
CA ILE A 49 0.20 10.29 -10.93
C ILE A 49 -1.32 10.43 -10.79
N GLN A 50 -1.92 11.52 -11.30
CA GLN A 50 -3.37 11.67 -11.30
C GLN A 50 -4.04 10.68 -12.25
N ASN A 51 -3.48 10.45 -13.44
CA ASN A 51 -3.96 9.44 -14.38
C ASN A 51 -3.90 8.03 -13.77
N VAL A 52 -2.79 7.69 -13.11
CA VAL A 52 -2.64 6.40 -12.43
C VAL A 52 -3.62 6.26 -11.25
N LYS A 53 -3.85 7.33 -10.48
CA LYS A 53 -4.87 7.35 -9.42
C LYS A 53 -6.27 7.07 -9.98
N GLU A 54 -6.64 7.70 -11.09
CA GLU A 54 -7.92 7.48 -11.76
C GLU A 54 -8.05 6.02 -12.21
N TYR A 55 -7.03 5.47 -12.87
CA TYR A 55 -6.98 4.07 -13.28
C TYR A 55 -7.17 3.11 -12.08
N ILE A 56 -6.43 3.30 -10.99
CA ILE A 56 -6.54 2.49 -9.78
C ILE A 56 -7.97 2.56 -9.21
N SER A 57 -8.55 3.75 -9.18
CA SER A 57 -9.89 3.97 -8.65
C SER A 57 -10.96 3.30 -9.51
N GLU A 58 -10.84 3.40 -10.82
CA GLU A 58 -11.71 2.71 -11.77
C GLU A 58 -11.57 1.19 -11.66
N TYR A 59 -10.36 0.67 -11.48
CA TYR A 59 -10.12 -0.74 -11.28
C TYR A 59 -10.87 -1.29 -10.05
N PHE A 60 -10.76 -0.63 -8.90
CA PHE A 60 -11.51 -0.99 -7.70
C PHE A 60 -13.03 -0.87 -7.91
N GLY A 61 -13.47 0.20 -8.56
CA GLY A 61 -14.90 0.41 -8.89
C GLY A 61 -15.45 -0.70 -9.78
N ASN A 62 -14.71 -1.11 -10.81
CA ASN A 62 -15.08 -2.21 -11.70
C ASN A 62 -15.14 -3.57 -10.99
N LEU A 63 -14.35 -3.75 -9.95
CA LEU A 63 -14.46 -4.90 -9.06
C LEU A 63 -15.69 -4.82 -8.12
N GLY A 64 -16.36 -3.67 -8.03
CA GLY A 64 -17.51 -3.43 -7.14
C GLY A 64 -17.12 -3.04 -5.73
N TYR A 65 -15.96 -2.46 -5.54
CA TYR A 65 -15.60 -1.76 -4.31
C TYR A 65 -16.15 -0.33 -4.38
N ASP A 66 -17.07 0.02 -3.51
CA ASP A 66 -17.79 1.31 -3.49
C ASP A 66 -17.30 2.25 -2.39
N ASN A 67 -16.43 1.77 -1.51
CA ASN A 67 -15.87 2.55 -0.42
C ASN A 67 -14.40 2.90 -0.70
N ILE A 68 -14.19 3.87 -1.61
CA ILE A 68 -12.87 4.40 -1.95
C ILE A 68 -12.70 5.73 -1.24
N GLU A 69 -11.75 5.80 -0.34
CA GLU A 69 -11.38 7.01 0.40
C GLU A 69 -10.09 7.59 -0.18
N TYR A 70 -10.08 8.91 -0.36
CA TYR A 70 -8.91 9.68 -0.77
C TYR A 70 -8.40 10.50 0.40
N GLN A 71 -7.24 10.12 0.94
CA GLN A 71 -6.63 10.83 2.05
C GLN A 71 -5.59 11.83 1.53
N LYS A 72 -5.99 13.10 1.43
CA LYS A 72 -5.12 14.20 0.99
C LYS A 72 -4.17 14.65 2.09
N PHE A 73 -2.96 15.04 1.69
CA PHE A 73 -1.97 15.66 2.55
C PHE A 73 -1.16 16.71 1.79
N GLU A 74 -0.77 17.75 2.51
CA GLU A 74 0.14 18.77 2.03
C GLU A 74 1.56 18.48 2.51
N TYR A 75 2.55 18.79 1.70
CA TYR A 75 3.95 18.59 2.08
C TYR A 75 4.82 19.80 1.73
N ASN A 76 5.95 19.91 2.43
CA ASN A 76 6.99 20.89 2.19
C ASN A 76 8.34 20.19 2.12
N ASP A 77 9.05 20.34 1.00
CA ASP A 77 10.29 19.62 0.72
C ASP A 77 11.39 19.94 1.73
N GLU A 78 11.62 21.24 2.05
CA GLU A 78 12.67 21.66 2.99
C GLU A 78 12.41 21.17 4.41
N ASN A 79 11.16 21.27 4.87
CA ASN A 79 10.80 20.84 6.22
C ASN A 79 10.86 19.33 6.38
N ASN A 80 10.45 18.56 5.36
CA ASN A 80 10.49 17.12 5.41
C ASN A 80 11.92 16.57 5.38
N GLU A 81 12.81 17.13 4.56
CA GLU A 81 14.22 16.72 4.52
C GLU A 81 14.90 16.97 5.87
N ASN A 82 14.69 18.13 6.48
CA ASN A 82 15.26 18.47 7.78
C ASN A 82 14.67 17.63 8.91
N ALA A 83 13.35 17.37 8.90
CA ALA A 83 12.68 16.55 9.90
C ALA A 83 13.18 15.11 9.88
N ILE A 84 13.37 14.51 8.70
CA ILE A 84 13.86 13.13 8.54
C ILE A 84 15.30 12.99 9.02
N ARG A 85 16.16 13.99 8.80
CA ARG A 85 17.56 13.95 9.24
C ARG A 85 17.74 14.04 10.74
N HIS A 86 16.78 14.62 11.47
CA HIS A 86 16.97 15.04 12.85
C HIS A 86 15.94 14.53 13.85
N SER A 87 14.88 13.80 13.43
CA SER A 87 13.77 13.53 14.33
C SER A 87 13.17 12.12 14.21
N SER A 88 12.42 11.76 15.25
CA SER A 88 11.55 10.59 15.26
C SER A 88 10.39 10.75 14.25
N GLN A 89 9.75 9.67 13.85
CA GLN A 89 8.62 9.68 12.91
C GLN A 89 7.49 10.66 13.27
N ALA A 90 7.31 10.98 14.56
CA ALA A 90 6.30 11.92 15.05
C ALA A 90 6.58 13.38 14.64
N ASP A 91 7.85 13.77 14.56
CA ASP A 91 8.24 15.15 14.30
C ASP A 91 8.07 15.55 12.84
N VAL A 92 8.17 14.60 11.89
CA VAL A 92 7.90 14.83 10.47
C VAL A 92 6.43 15.22 10.26
N PHE A 93 5.53 14.59 10.99
CA PHE A 93 4.10 14.91 10.95
C PHE A 93 3.80 16.33 11.46
N LEU A 94 4.47 16.75 12.54
CA LEU A 94 4.28 18.09 13.12
C LEU A 94 4.81 19.21 12.22
N ALA A 95 5.91 18.96 11.49
CA ALA A 95 6.47 19.94 10.56
C ALA A 95 5.55 20.25 9.37
N SER A 96 4.77 19.25 8.89
CA SER A 96 3.81 19.43 7.80
C SER A 96 2.51 20.13 8.22
N THR A 97 2.24 20.26 9.53
CA THR A 97 1.03 20.89 10.08
C THR A 97 1.26 22.29 10.68
N ALA A 98 2.48 22.84 10.57
CA ALA A 98 2.81 24.16 11.10
C ALA A 98 1.99 25.27 10.39
N GLU A 99 1.34 26.13 11.18
CA GLU A 99 0.67 27.34 10.69
C GLU A 99 1.69 28.21 9.92
N ASN A 100 1.46 28.45 8.63
CA ASN A 100 2.32 29.16 7.68
C ASN A 100 3.43 28.32 7.02
N ALA A 101 3.37 26.99 7.01
CA ALA A 101 4.27 26.18 6.19
C ALA A 101 4.07 26.52 4.69
N ILE A 102 5.16 26.70 3.97
CA ILE A 102 5.12 26.78 2.50
C ILE A 102 4.69 25.39 2.01
N VAL A 103 3.66 25.33 1.19
CA VAL A 103 3.17 24.07 0.59
C VAL A 103 3.81 23.94 -0.79
N ASP A 104 4.66 22.94 -0.97
CA ASP A 104 5.29 22.64 -2.27
C ASP A 104 4.41 21.74 -3.12
N GLY A 105 3.55 20.95 -2.50
CA GLY A 105 2.62 20.10 -3.25
C GLY A 105 1.60 19.38 -2.38
N ILE A 106 0.74 18.61 -3.06
CA ILE A 106 -0.33 17.83 -2.47
C ILE A 106 -0.14 16.37 -2.90
N GLY A 107 -0.13 15.46 -1.92
CA GLY A 107 -0.22 14.03 -2.16
C GLY A 107 -1.59 13.49 -1.77
N GLU A 108 -1.93 12.30 -2.25
CA GLU A 108 -3.21 11.68 -1.98
C GLU A 108 -3.06 10.17 -1.88
N ASN A 109 -3.32 9.59 -0.72
CA ASN A 109 -3.39 8.13 -0.55
C ASN A 109 -4.77 7.63 -1.01
N ILE A 110 -4.80 6.45 -1.61
CA ILE A 110 -6.03 5.75 -1.98
C ILE A 110 -6.25 4.65 -0.97
N ILE A 111 -7.39 4.63 -0.29
CA ILE A 111 -7.73 3.64 0.73
C ILE A 111 -9.04 2.97 0.34
N VAL A 112 -9.02 1.65 0.16
CA VAL A 112 -10.21 0.86 -0.18
C VAL A 112 -10.41 -0.21 0.88
N THR A 113 -11.61 -0.26 1.45
CA THR A 113 -11.91 -1.22 2.51
C THR A 113 -12.82 -2.33 1.99
N LYS A 114 -12.35 -3.57 2.09
CA LYS A 114 -13.16 -4.77 2.02
C LYS A 114 -13.63 -5.12 3.43
N ASN A 115 -14.93 -5.05 3.63
CA ASN A 115 -15.50 -5.40 4.92
C ASN A 115 -15.41 -6.91 5.19
N SER A 116 -15.25 -7.24 6.46
CA SER A 116 -15.34 -8.60 6.99
C SER A 116 -16.72 -9.21 6.77
N SER A 117 -16.79 -10.54 6.70
CA SER A 117 -18.06 -11.29 6.74
C SER A 117 -18.69 -11.37 8.13
N ILE A 118 -17.98 -10.97 9.18
CA ILE A 118 -18.44 -10.93 10.56
C ILE A 118 -18.28 -9.53 11.15
N ASP A 119 -18.99 -9.22 12.20
CA ASP A 119 -18.84 -7.96 12.93
C ASP A 119 -17.48 -7.93 13.65
N THR A 120 -16.60 -7.02 13.21
CA THR A 120 -15.24 -6.86 13.73
C THR A 120 -14.69 -5.47 13.46
N THR A 121 -13.79 -5.03 14.31
CA THR A 121 -12.99 -3.80 14.09
C THR A 121 -11.57 -4.12 13.64
N LYS A 122 -11.21 -5.39 13.49
CA LYS A 122 -9.85 -5.81 13.09
C LYS A 122 -9.59 -5.55 11.62
N ASN A 123 -8.41 -5.00 11.31
CA ASN A 123 -8.01 -4.64 9.96
C ASN A 123 -6.65 -5.28 9.60
N LEU A 124 -6.59 -5.97 8.48
CA LEU A 124 -5.35 -6.31 7.79
C LEU A 124 -5.10 -5.23 6.72
N ILE A 125 -3.89 -4.67 6.68
CA ILE A 125 -3.50 -3.71 5.65
C ILE A 125 -2.67 -4.44 4.59
N ILE A 126 -3.00 -4.22 3.31
CA ILE A 126 -2.21 -4.64 2.16
C ILE A 126 -1.90 -3.37 1.37
N SER A 127 -0.62 -3.05 1.19
CA SER A 127 -0.22 -1.76 0.65
C SER A 127 0.91 -1.84 -0.36
N ALA A 128 0.97 -0.81 -1.21
CA ALA A 128 2.09 -0.47 -2.08
C ALA A 128 2.13 1.06 -2.25
N HIS A 129 3.25 1.62 -2.71
CA HIS A 129 3.21 3.00 -3.20
C HIS A 129 2.95 3.02 -4.71
N TYR A 130 2.32 4.12 -5.19
CA TYR A 130 1.94 4.22 -6.59
C TYR A 130 2.61 5.38 -7.34
N ASP A 131 3.40 6.20 -6.65
CA ASP A 131 4.33 7.14 -7.27
C ASP A 131 5.58 6.43 -7.79
N SER A 132 6.39 7.13 -8.56
CA SER A 132 7.73 6.71 -8.97
C SER A 132 8.72 7.85 -8.84
N ALA A 133 10.01 7.55 -8.90
CA ALA A 133 11.05 8.55 -9.03
C ALA A 133 10.88 9.40 -10.31
N GLU A 134 11.40 10.62 -10.32
CA GLU A 134 11.25 11.57 -11.43
C GLU A 134 11.89 11.10 -12.75
N ASP A 135 12.91 10.26 -12.67
CA ASP A 135 13.69 9.75 -13.79
C ASP A 135 13.41 8.27 -14.13
N SER A 136 12.37 7.69 -13.53
CA SER A 136 11.99 6.29 -13.74
C SER A 136 10.48 6.14 -13.98
N VAL A 137 10.11 5.29 -14.94
CA VAL A 137 8.70 4.88 -15.12
C VAL A 137 8.22 3.96 -13.99
N GLY A 138 9.11 3.51 -13.10
CA GLY A 138 8.78 2.74 -11.91
C GLY A 138 8.06 1.43 -12.20
N ALA A 139 8.55 0.61 -13.13
CA ALA A 139 7.92 -0.67 -13.47
C ALA A 139 8.06 -1.69 -12.33
N ASN A 140 9.27 -1.86 -11.79
CA ASN A 140 9.51 -2.68 -10.61
C ASN A 140 9.23 -1.87 -9.34
N ASP A 141 9.74 -0.66 -9.27
CA ASP A 141 9.59 0.27 -8.16
C ASP A 141 8.60 1.41 -8.53
N ASN A 142 7.30 1.34 -8.19
CA ASN A 142 6.68 0.18 -7.56
C ASN A 142 5.41 -0.27 -8.32
N GLY A 143 5.47 -0.27 -9.65
CA GLY A 143 4.41 -0.80 -10.51
C GLY A 143 4.09 -2.25 -10.19
N SER A 144 5.11 -3.05 -9.85
CA SER A 144 4.96 -4.45 -9.46
C SER A 144 4.13 -4.61 -8.18
N GLY A 145 4.37 -3.77 -7.18
CA GLY A 145 3.60 -3.77 -5.94
C GLY A 145 2.17 -3.30 -6.15
N VAL A 146 1.95 -2.25 -6.95
CA VAL A 146 0.60 -1.80 -7.31
C VAL A 146 -0.19 -2.92 -7.98
N ALA A 147 0.41 -3.58 -8.99
CA ALA A 147 -0.24 -4.68 -9.69
C ALA A 147 -0.60 -5.83 -8.75
N ALA A 148 0.29 -6.17 -7.82
CA ALA A 148 0.02 -7.21 -6.83
C ALA A 148 -1.12 -6.82 -5.87
N VAL A 149 -1.21 -5.56 -5.41
CA VAL A 149 -2.32 -5.10 -4.55
C VAL A 149 -3.65 -5.17 -5.29
N LEU A 150 -3.69 -4.71 -6.56
CA LEU A 150 -4.91 -4.74 -7.37
C LEU A 150 -5.35 -6.18 -7.68
N GLU A 151 -4.42 -7.06 -7.99
CA GLU A 151 -4.72 -8.48 -8.25
C GLU A 151 -5.18 -9.19 -6.97
N LEU A 152 -4.58 -8.90 -5.82
CA LEU A 152 -5.05 -9.39 -4.52
C LEU A 152 -6.46 -8.89 -4.21
N ALA A 153 -6.78 -7.64 -4.53
CA ALA A 153 -8.12 -7.11 -4.39
C ALA A 153 -9.14 -7.91 -5.23
N ARG A 154 -8.78 -8.25 -6.48
CA ARG A 154 -9.60 -9.09 -7.36
C ARG A 154 -9.82 -10.49 -6.78
N ILE A 155 -8.76 -11.13 -6.32
CA ILE A 155 -8.79 -12.49 -5.77
C ILE A 155 -9.61 -12.55 -4.48
N LEU A 156 -9.40 -11.56 -3.61
CA LEU A 156 -10.00 -11.55 -2.28
C LEU A 156 -11.43 -10.98 -2.23
N LYS A 157 -11.92 -10.39 -3.34
CA LYS A 157 -13.21 -9.71 -3.39
C LYS A 157 -14.34 -10.52 -2.77
N ASP A 158 -14.52 -11.74 -3.23
CA ASP A 158 -15.62 -12.63 -2.83
C ASP A 158 -15.22 -13.64 -1.74
N THR A 159 -13.99 -13.52 -1.22
CA THR A 159 -13.49 -14.39 -0.16
C THR A 159 -14.02 -13.92 1.20
N GLU A 160 -14.65 -14.79 1.95
CA GLU A 160 -15.06 -14.49 3.33
C GLU A 160 -13.84 -14.39 4.24
N MET A 161 -13.72 -13.25 4.95
CA MET A 161 -12.61 -12.99 5.87
C MET A 161 -13.15 -12.60 7.24
N PRO A 162 -12.53 -13.08 8.35
CA PRO A 162 -12.93 -12.74 9.71
C PRO A 162 -12.40 -11.37 10.17
N TYR A 163 -11.85 -10.58 9.28
CA TYR A 163 -11.33 -9.23 9.49
C TYR A 163 -11.52 -8.39 8.23
N ASN A 164 -11.52 -7.08 8.38
CA ASN A 164 -11.52 -6.18 7.24
C ASN A 164 -10.15 -6.20 6.56
N ILE A 165 -10.12 -5.99 5.25
CA ILE A 165 -8.89 -5.76 4.50
C ILE A 165 -8.91 -4.31 4.02
N LYS A 166 -7.87 -3.55 4.36
CA LYS A 166 -7.62 -2.23 3.79
C LYS A 166 -6.53 -2.33 2.74
N PHE A 167 -6.89 -2.13 1.48
CA PHE A 167 -5.94 -1.91 0.40
C PHE A 167 -5.56 -0.44 0.40
N ILE A 168 -4.26 -0.15 0.53
CA ILE A 168 -3.78 1.23 0.60
C ILE A 168 -2.69 1.43 -0.44
N LEU A 169 -2.93 2.37 -1.37
CA LEU A 169 -1.93 2.82 -2.31
C LEU A 169 -1.41 4.18 -1.81
N PHE A 170 -0.14 4.20 -1.39
CA PHE A 170 0.50 5.39 -0.84
C PHE A 170 1.08 6.27 -1.94
N SER A 171 0.99 7.60 -1.77
CA SER A 171 1.64 8.59 -2.61
C SER A 171 2.86 9.18 -1.92
N GLY A 172 3.90 9.50 -2.70
CA GLY A 172 5.08 10.19 -2.20
C GLY A 172 5.99 9.31 -1.33
N GLU A 173 6.11 8.02 -1.65
CA GLU A 173 7.10 7.14 -1.06
C GLU A 173 8.49 7.61 -1.43
N GLU A 174 8.73 7.89 -2.71
CA GLU A 174 9.98 8.37 -3.29
C GLU A 174 10.43 9.74 -2.73
N LYS A 175 9.50 10.46 -2.11
CA LYS A 175 9.75 11.67 -1.30
C LYS A 175 9.61 11.37 0.19
N TYR A 176 10.47 10.52 0.70
CA TYR A 176 10.57 10.26 2.14
C TYR A 176 9.34 9.60 2.78
N MET A 177 8.64 8.74 2.04
CA MET A 177 7.47 7.98 2.53
C MET A 177 6.34 8.89 3.05
N LEU A 178 6.10 10.03 2.39
CA LEU A 178 5.17 11.06 2.87
C LEU A 178 3.77 10.50 3.16
N GLY A 179 3.20 9.74 2.22
CA GLY A 179 1.84 9.24 2.34
C GLY A 179 1.65 8.24 3.46
N SER A 180 2.56 7.28 3.61
CA SER A 180 2.47 6.28 4.68
C SER A 180 2.69 6.90 6.06
N ARG A 181 3.62 7.87 6.19
CA ARG A 181 3.84 8.63 7.43
C ARG A 181 2.61 9.46 7.80
N TRP A 182 2.00 10.12 6.81
CA TRP A 182 0.75 10.86 7.03
C TRP A 182 -0.37 9.93 7.51
N TYR A 183 -0.57 8.80 6.84
CA TYR A 183 -1.57 7.82 7.22
C TYR A 183 -1.38 7.37 8.67
N VAL A 184 -0.18 6.92 9.03
CA VAL A 184 0.14 6.47 10.40
C VAL A 184 -0.02 7.60 11.42
N GLY A 185 0.37 8.82 11.07
CA GLY A 185 0.23 9.99 11.92
C GLY A 185 -1.23 10.38 12.23
N LYS A 186 -2.15 10.07 11.33
CA LYS A 186 -3.59 10.33 11.51
C LYS A 186 -4.33 9.25 12.30
N LEU A 187 -3.77 8.06 12.44
CA LEU A 187 -4.38 6.99 13.19
C LEU A 187 -4.48 7.34 14.67
N THR A 188 -5.67 7.21 15.22
CA THR A 188 -5.89 7.21 16.66
C THR A 188 -5.24 5.98 17.32
N GLU A 189 -5.06 6.03 18.63
CA GLU A 189 -4.51 4.88 19.37
C GLU A 189 -5.42 3.63 19.24
N ASP A 190 -6.73 3.82 19.19
CA ASP A 190 -7.67 2.71 19.04
C ASP A 190 -7.65 2.12 17.63
N GLU A 191 -7.52 2.94 16.59
CA GLU A 191 -7.34 2.46 15.20
C GLU A 191 -6.02 1.68 15.06
N ARG A 192 -4.94 2.13 15.69
CA ARG A 192 -3.67 1.38 15.70
C ARG A 192 -3.83 -0.01 16.32
N LYS A 193 -4.56 -0.14 17.42
CA LYS A 193 -4.83 -1.42 18.09
C LYS A 193 -5.72 -2.36 17.25
N GLN A 194 -6.47 -1.82 16.31
CA GLN A 194 -7.33 -2.61 15.41
C GLN A 194 -6.54 -3.21 14.24
N ILE A 195 -5.34 -2.71 13.94
CA ILE A 195 -4.47 -3.26 12.90
C ILE A 195 -3.86 -4.56 13.42
N ILE A 196 -4.17 -5.68 12.74
CA ILE A 196 -3.67 -7.01 13.08
C ILE A 196 -2.44 -7.42 12.30
N GLY A 197 -2.12 -6.69 11.24
CA GLY A 197 -0.94 -6.91 10.41
C GLY A 197 -0.89 -5.95 9.24
N VAL A 198 0.30 -5.76 8.68
CA VAL A 198 0.56 -4.97 7.48
C VAL A 198 1.38 -5.82 6.52
N ILE A 199 0.96 -5.89 5.27
CA ILE A 199 1.70 -6.47 4.15
C ILE A 199 2.00 -5.32 3.19
N ASN A 200 3.22 -4.79 3.24
CA ASN A 200 3.68 -3.80 2.27
C ASN A 200 4.41 -4.52 1.13
N ILE A 201 4.02 -4.23 -0.10
CA ILE A 201 4.53 -4.88 -1.30
C ILE A 201 5.33 -3.85 -2.08
N ASP A 202 6.62 -4.13 -2.25
CA ASP A 202 7.54 -3.21 -2.86
C ASP A 202 8.63 -3.96 -3.63
N THR A 203 8.88 -3.53 -4.90
CA THR A 203 9.96 -4.03 -5.77
C THR A 203 10.02 -5.57 -5.89
N ILE A 204 8.89 -6.21 -6.20
CA ILE A 204 8.78 -7.69 -6.22
C ILE A 204 9.06 -8.34 -7.57
N ALA A 205 9.28 -7.56 -8.65
CA ALA A 205 9.49 -8.09 -9.99
C ALA A 205 10.96 -8.35 -10.34
N GLU A 206 11.90 -8.04 -9.45
CA GLU A 206 13.32 -8.28 -9.66
C GLU A 206 13.70 -9.68 -9.19
N LYS A 207 14.34 -10.44 -10.09
CA LYS A 207 14.92 -11.73 -9.72
C LYS A 207 16.23 -11.51 -8.99
N SER A 208 16.24 -11.66 -7.66
CA SER A 208 17.45 -11.64 -6.87
C SER A 208 17.98 -13.06 -6.64
N ASP A 209 19.31 -13.22 -6.54
CA ASP A 209 19.95 -14.48 -6.17
C ASP A 209 19.62 -14.92 -4.73
N LEU A 210 19.07 -14.02 -3.93
CA LEU A 210 18.68 -14.24 -2.54
C LEU A 210 17.19 -14.64 -2.38
N GLY A 211 16.42 -14.66 -3.48
CA GLY A 211 14.97 -14.87 -3.46
C GLY A 211 14.21 -13.60 -3.00
N TYR A 212 12.90 -13.72 -2.94
CA TYR A 212 12.03 -12.62 -2.49
C TYR A 212 12.06 -12.50 -0.97
N MET A 213 12.22 -11.28 -0.46
CA MET A 213 12.06 -10.99 0.96
C MET A 213 10.69 -10.34 1.19
N ALA A 214 9.85 -10.98 1.99
CA ALA A 214 8.67 -10.35 2.56
C ALA A 214 8.98 -9.98 4.01
N MET A 215 8.89 -8.71 4.37
CA MET A 215 8.91 -8.28 5.77
C MET A 215 7.47 -8.25 6.29
N ILE A 216 7.20 -9.04 7.30
CA ILE A 216 5.95 -9.02 8.06
C ILE A 216 6.30 -8.47 9.43
N GLU A 217 5.91 -7.22 9.69
CA GLU A 217 5.98 -6.67 11.03
C GLU A 217 4.64 -6.92 11.73
N GLY A 218 4.69 -7.72 12.78
CA GLY A 218 3.57 -7.94 13.69
C GLY A 218 3.94 -7.45 15.08
N ASN A 219 2.96 -6.89 15.78
CA ASN A 219 3.07 -6.59 17.21
C ASN A 219 2.88 -7.85 18.05
#